data_7491a35bc34720d1190e001ccfad3c91
#
_entry.id   7491a35bc34720d1190e001ccfad3c91
#
_cell.length_a   1.000
_cell.length_b   1.000
_cell.length_c   1.000
_cell.angle_alpha   90.00
_cell.angle_beta   90.00
_cell.angle_gamma   90.00
#
_symmetry.space_group_name_H-M   'P 1'
#
loop_
_entity.id
_entity.type
_entity.pdbx_description
1 polymer ?
#
loop_
_entity_poly.entity_id
_entity_poly.type
_entity_poly.pdbx_seq_one_letter_code
_entity_poly.pdbx_strand_id
1 'polypeptide(L)'
;MVSKALVSQIDLLSSLGSLVRARFPKGSAPDSRDYLQTLLGTDTKGRDYVIGQSNTHVLSVLTSQYRYIEPSNGPKMIQWGPKIETGNLPVPQLYDMTVSPYETNNVAAEHADEVSRMQSILKSERSK
;
A
#
# COMPACT_ATOMS: atom_id res chain seq x y z
N MET A 1 -2.28 -12.98 -18.71
CA MET A 1 -2.79 -11.59 -18.58
C MET A 1 -2.21 -11.00 -17.31
N VAL A 2 -1.76 -9.73 -17.34
CA VAL A 2 -1.24 -9.02 -16.17
C VAL A 2 -2.21 -7.87 -15.87
N SER A 3 -2.75 -7.79 -14.65
CA SER A 3 -3.58 -6.68 -14.20
C SER A 3 -2.71 -5.63 -13.49
N LYS A 4 -3.04 -4.34 -13.68
CA LYS A 4 -2.45 -3.20 -12.95
C LYS A 4 -3.36 -2.73 -11.80
N ALA A 5 -4.46 -3.43 -11.55
CA ALA A 5 -5.38 -3.09 -10.47
C ALA A 5 -4.69 -3.26 -9.11
N LEU A 6 -4.83 -2.27 -8.24
CA LEU A 6 -4.37 -2.36 -6.87
C LEU A 6 -5.33 -3.23 -6.05
N VAL A 7 -4.83 -4.33 -5.53
CA VAL A 7 -5.53 -5.19 -4.59
C VAL A 7 -4.64 -5.46 -3.39
N SER A 8 -5.22 -5.62 -2.22
CA SER A 8 -4.50 -5.96 -1.01
C SER A 8 -4.80 -7.42 -0.63
N GLN A 9 -3.86 -8.06 0.06
CA GLN A 9 -4.06 -9.40 0.59
C GLN A 9 -5.28 -9.49 1.52
N ILE A 10 -5.60 -8.42 2.24
CA ILE A 10 -6.81 -8.35 3.09
C ILE A 10 -8.12 -8.48 2.29
N ASP A 11 -8.11 -8.19 0.99
CA ASP A 11 -9.28 -8.28 0.11
C ASP A 11 -9.63 -9.73 -0.25
N LEU A 12 -8.70 -10.66 -0.04
CA LEU A 12 -8.93 -12.08 -0.32
C LEU A 12 -10.08 -12.64 0.51
N LEU A 13 -10.25 -12.18 1.75
CA LEU A 13 -11.34 -12.67 2.60
C LEU A 13 -12.72 -12.39 1.99
N SER A 14 -13.01 -11.14 1.65
CA SER A 14 -14.30 -10.77 1.04
C SER A 14 -14.45 -11.34 -0.37
N SER A 15 -13.38 -11.34 -1.16
CA SER A 15 -13.41 -11.84 -2.55
C SER A 15 -13.64 -13.35 -2.61
N LEU A 16 -12.91 -14.14 -1.81
CA LEU A 16 -13.12 -15.60 -1.75
C LEU A 16 -14.44 -15.95 -1.08
N GLY A 17 -14.85 -15.15 -0.08
CA GLY A 17 -16.19 -15.29 0.51
C GLY A 17 -17.30 -15.11 -0.52
N SER A 18 -17.17 -14.11 -1.40
CA SER A 18 -18.10 -13.89 -2.52
C SER A 18 -18.13 -15.09 -3.47
N LEU A 19 -16.95 -15.65 -3.80
CA LEU A 19 -16.84 -16.84 -4.66
C LEU A 19 -17.65 -18.03 -4.12
N VAL A 20 -17.60 -18.29 -2.81
CA VAL A 20 -18.29 -19.41 -2.16
C VAL A 20 -19.66 -19.01 -1.59
N ARG A 21 -20.12 -17.78 -1.85
CA ARG A 21 -21.38 -17.21 -1.32
C ARG A 21 -21.46 -17.24 0.21
N ALA A 22 -20.33 -17.09 0.89
CA ALA A 22 -20.28 -17.00 2.34
C ALA A 22 -20.94 -15.71 2.84
N ARG A 23 -21.57 -15.78 4.01
CA ARG A 23 -22.11 -14.61 4.71
C ARG A 23 -21.22 -14.32 5.91
N PHE A 24 -20.65 -13.11 5.94
CA PHE A 24 -19.88 -12.64 7.07
C PHE A 24 -20.76 -11.86 8.06
N PRO A 25 -20.57 -12.03 9.37
CA PRO A 25 -21.20 -11.15 10.34
C PRO A 25 -20.81 -9.68 10.07
N LYS A 26 -21.73 -8.75 10.35
CA LYS A 26 -21.45 -7.31 10.18
C LYS A 26 -20.22 -6.92 10.99
N GLY A 27 -19.24 -6.28 10.34
CA GLY A 27 -18.01 -5.78 10.97
C GLY A 27 -16.92 -6.83 11.17
N SER A 28 -17.08 -8.08 10.70
CA SER A 28 -16.03 -9.12 10.82
C SER A 28 -14.82 -8.91 9.88
N ALA A 29 -14.96 -8.09 8.85
CA ALA A 29 -13.91 -7.79 7.88
C ALA A 29 -13.99 -6.32 7.42
N PRO A 30 -13.79 -5.33 8.32
CA PRO A 30 -14.09 -3.92 8.06
C PRO A 30 -13.24 -3.34 6.93
N ASP A 31 -12.01 -3.83 6.75
CA ASP A 31 -11.06 -3.31 5.74
C ASP A 31 -11.02 -4.14 4.46
N SER A 32 -11.65 -5.33 4.45
CA SER A 32 -11.67 -6.22 3.30
C SER A 32 -12.74 -5.78 2.30
N ARG A 33 -12.38 -5.68 1.02
CA ARG A 33 -13.30 -5.35 -0.07
C ARG A 33 -13.39 -6.51 -1.06
N ASP A 34 -14.55 -6.65 -1.70
CA ASP A 34 -14.74 -7.67 -2.72
C ASP A 34 -14.19 -7.19 -4.06
N TYR A 35 -13.13 -7.84 -4.52
CA TYR A 35 -12.51 -7.67 -5.83
C TYR A 35 -12.45 -9.00 -6.61
N LEU A 36 -13.43 -9.89 -6.38
CA LEU A 36 -13.46 -11.20 -7.02
C LEU A 36 -13.34 -11.09 -8.54
N GLN A 37 -14.09 -10.19 -9.18
CA GLN A 37 -14.08 -10.04 -10.63
C GLN A 37 -12.71 -9.58 -11.15
N THR A 38 -12.03 -8.71 -10.40
CA THR A 38 -10.67 -8.25 -10.70
C THR A 38 -9.66 -9.39 -10.58
N LEU A 39 -9.79 -10.21 -9.52
CA LEU A 39 -8.93 -11.39 -9.31
C LEU A 39 -9.14 -12.45 -10.39
N LEU A 40 -10.36 -12.60 -10.90
CA LEU A 40 -10.69 -13.49 -12.01
C LEU A 40 -10.33 -12.91 -13.40
N GLY A 41 -9.91 -11.63 -13.46
CA GLY A 41 -9.52 -10.97 -14.70
C GLY A 41 -10.69 -10.50 -15.57
N THR A 42 -11.90 -10.45 -15.02
CA THR A 42 -13.12 -9.98 -15.72
C THR A 42 -13.42 -8.50 -15.45
N ASP A 43 -12.70 -7.88 -14.51
CA ASP A 43 -12.75 -6.46 -14.19
C ASP A 43 -11.32 -5.91 -14.02
N THR A 44 -11.17 -4.59 -14.12
CA THR A 44 -9.91 -3.86 -13.90
C THR A 44 -9.95 -2.96 -12.67
N LYS A 45 -11.06 -2.94 -11.95
CA LYS A 45 -11.27 -2.10 -10.77
C LYS A 45 -10.44 -2.61 -9.59
N GLY A 46 -9.71 -1.70 -8.96
CA GLY A 46 -8.94 -1.97 -7.74
C GLY A 46 -9.17 -0.91 -6.67
N ARG A 47 -8.32 -0.90 -5.67
CA ARG A 47 -8.27 0.15 -4.65
C ARG A 47 -7.66 1.43 -5.23
N ASP A 48 -8.09 2.59 -4.72
CA ASP A 48 -7.45 3.87 -5.04
C ASP A 48 -6.06 3.94 -4.42
N TYR A 49 -5.87 3.31 -3.26
CA TYR A 49 -4.60 3.17 -2.57
C TYR A 49 -4.56 1.92 -1.67
N VAL A 50 -3.35 1.50 -1.34
CA VAL A 50 -3.07 0.45 -0.37
C VAL A 50 -2.12 1.00 0.70
N ILE A 51 -2.44 0.74 1.96
CA ILE A 51 -1.55 1.06 3.09
C ILE A 51 -0.67 -0.16 3.36
N GLY A 52 0.64 0.08 3.40
CA GLY A 52 1.62 -0.90 3.83
C GLY A 52 2.25 -0.49 5.16
N GLN A 53 2.68 -1.46 5.94
CA GLN A 53 3.45 -1.25 7.16
C GLN A 53 4.71 -2.10 7.11
N SER A 54 5.85 -1.48 7.42
CA SER A 54 7.12 -2.21 7.56
C SER A 54 7.18 -2.93 8.91
N ASN A 55 8.18 -3.80 9.06
CA ASN A 55 8.46 -4.46 10.35
C ASN A 55 8.90 -3.49 11.46
N THR A 56 9.29 -2.27 11.10
CA THR A 56 9.63 -1.17 12.02
C THR A 56 8.47 -0.18 12.23
N HIS A 57 7.25 -0.58 11.86
CA HIS A 57 6.00 0.18 12.00
C HIS A 57 5.91 1.45 11.14
N VAL A 58 6.80 1.65 10.18
CA VAL A 58 6.72 2.76 9.22
C VAL A 58 5.61 2.48 8.22
N LEU A 59 4.74 3.46 8.03
CA LEU A 59 3.63 3.35 7.09
C LEU A 59 4.01 3.85 5.70
N SER A 60 3.40 3.23 4.72
CA SER A 60 3.50 3.62 3.31
C SER A 60 2.14 3.65 2.65
N VAL A 61 2.00 4.49 1.62
CA VAL A 61 0.83 4.54 0.73
C VAL A 61 1.28 4.17 -0.66
N LEU A 62 0.63 3.20 -1.25
CA LEU A 62 0.81 2.84 -2.66
C LEU A 62 -0.45 3.21 -3.43
N THR A 63 -0.28 3.96 -4.52
CA THR A 63 -1.30 4.25 -5.53
C THR A 63 -0.94 3.58 -6.85
N SER A 64 -1.73 3.79 -7.89
CA SER A 64 -1.41 3.31 -9.25
C SER A 64 -0.13 3.91 -9.83
N GLN A 65 0.32 5.06 -9.33
CA GLN A 65 1.50 5.76 -9.84
C GLN A 65 2.61 5.89 -8.80
N TYR A 66 2.29 6.29 -7.56
CA TYR A 66 3.29 6.65 -6.56
C TYR A 66 3.30 5.70 -5.37
N ARG A 67 4.48 5.47 -4.84
CA ARG A 67 4.68 4.92 -3.50
C ARG A 67 5.28 5.98 -2.59
N TYR A 68 4.58 6.30 -1.53
CA TYR A 68 5.03 7.19 -0.47
C TYR A 68 5.40 6.40 0.78
N ILE A 69 6.53 6.73 1.42
CA ILE A 69 6.94 6.20 2.72
C ILE A 69 7.14 7.38 3.67
N GLU A 70 6.50 7.31 4.84
CA GLU A 70 6.60 8.37 5.83
C GLU A 70 8.00 8.49 6.45
N PRO A 71 8.42 9.69 6.91
CA PRO A 71 9.68 9.87 7.61
C PRO A 71 9.75 9.02 8.88
N SER A 72 10.93 8.47 9.17
CA SER A 72 11.18 7.69 10.36
C SER A 72 12.65 7.72 10.77
N ASN A 73 12.92 7.56 12.08
CA ASN A 73 14.26 7.61 12.66
C ASN A 73 14.81 6.24 13.05
N GLY A 74 14.32 5.16 12.46
CA GLY A 74 14.79 3.81 12.71
C GLY A 74 16.09 3.47 11.97
N PRO A 75 16.68 2.29 12.23
CA PRO A 75 17.87 1.81 11.52
C PRO A 75 17.57 1.60 10.04
N LYS A 76 18.49 2.01 9.16
CA LYS A 76 18.34 1.82 7.70
C LYS A 76 18.39 0.36 7.26
N MET A 77 19.06 -0.49 8.03
CA MET A 77 19.26 -1.91 7.75
C MET A 77 18.88 -2.76 8.96
N ILE A 78 18.31 -3.92 8.73
CA ILE A 78 18.16 -4.94 9.76
C ILE A 78 19.56 -5.48 10.09
N GLN A 79 19.93 -5.48 11.38
CA GLN A 79 21.28 -5.86 11.85
C GLN A 79 21.45 -7.37 12.02
N TRP A 80 20.36 -8.13 12.03
CA TRP A 80 20.35 -9.58 12.24
C TRP A 80 19.79 -10.31 11.01
N GLY A 81 20.28 -11.50 10.72
CA GLY A 81 19.85 -12.29 9.57
C GLY A 81 20.28 -11.67 8.23
N PRO A 82 19.49 -11.81 7.17
CA PRO A 82 19.77 -11.16 5.89
C PRO A 82 19.70 -9.64 6.08
N LYS A 83 20.74 -8.94 5.64
CA LYS A 83 20.77 -7.46 5.67
C LYS A 83 19.75 -6.90 4.69
N ILE A 84 18.57 -6.55 5.18
CA ILE A 84 17.46 -6.00 4.40
C ILE A 84 17.29 -4.53 4.77
N GLU A 85 17.10 -3.68 3.75
CA GLU A 85 16.72 -2.29 3.94
C GLU A 85 15.34 -2.20 4.60
N THR A 86 15.22 -1.29 5.56
CA THR A 86 14.00 -1.12 6.37
C THR A 86 13.04 -0.08 5.81
N GLY A 87 13.51 0.75 4.86
CA GLY A 87 12.80 1.93 4.38
C GLY A 87 12.84 3.12 5.34
N ASN A 88 13.58 3.03 6.46
CA ASN A 88 13.69 4.13 7.43
C ASN A 88 14.59 5.25 6.90
N LEU A 89 14.03 6.43 6.68
CA LEU A 89 14.74 7.68 6.40
C LEU A 89 14.08 8.84 7.15
N PRO A 90 14.85 9.84 7.64
CA PRO A 90 14.29 10.98 8.39
C PRO A 90 13.57 12.00 7.50
N VAL A 91 13.47 11.74 6.21
CA VAL A 91 12.82 12.59 5.20
C VAL A 91 11.68 11.83 4.50
N PRO A 92 10.68 12.54 3.97
CA PRO A 92 9.64 11.91 3.15
C PRO A 92 10.26 11.23 1.92
N GLN A 93 9.72 10.09 1.56
CA GLN A 93 10.14 9.36 0.36
C GLN A 93 8.94 9.22 -0.58
N LEU A 94 9.14 9.56 -1.84
CA LEU A 94 8.15 9.40 -2.89
C LEU A 94 8.82 8.78 -4.11
N TYR A 95 8.26 7.70 -4.63
CA TYR A 95 8.79 6.97 -5.78
C TYR A 95 7.72 6.86 -6.85
N ASP A 96 8.07 7.21 -8.10
CA ASP A 96 7.18 7.01 -9.26
C ASP A 96 7.34 5.58 -9.78
N MET A 97 6.34 4.75 -9.48
CA MET A 97 6.31 3.32 -9.83
C MET A 97 6.00 3.09 -11.31
N THR A 98 5.62 4.13 -12.05
CA THR A 98 5.41 4.04 -13.51
C THR A 98 6.71 4.19 -14.29
N VAL A 99 7.68 4.90 -13.72
CA VAL A 99 9.02 5.09 -14.29
C VAL A 99 9.93 3.91 -13.96
N SER A 100 9.90 3.45 -12.71
CA SER A 100 10.69 2.30 -12.25
C SER A 100 9.94 1.54 -11.17
N PRO A 101 9.88 0.19 -11.23
CA PRO A 101 9.32 -0.62 -10.16
C PRO A 101 10.22 -0.67 -8.91
N TYR A 102 11.39 -0.07 -8.98
CA TYR A 102 12.37 -0.01 -7.89
C TYR A 102 12.33 1.36 -7.22
N GLU A 103 12.46 1.38 -5.91
CA GLU A 103 12.48 2.58 -5.06
C GLU A 103 13.88 3.22 -5.04
N THR A 104 14.40 3.61 -6.22
CA THR A 104 15.78 4.09 -6.36
C THR A 104 15.89 5.60 -6.47
N ASN A 105 14.86 6.30 -6.95
CA ASN A 105 14.87 7.74 -7.14
C ASN A 105 13.76 8.40 -6.31
N ASN A 106 14.14 9.07 -5.22
CA ASN A 106 13.19 9.79 -4.37
C ASN A 106 12.86 11.16 -4.99
N VAL A 107 11.64 11.30 -5.48
CA VAL A 107 11.13 12.53 -6.12
C VAL A 107 10.27 13.40 -5.17
N ALA A 108 10.32 13.16 -3.87
CA ALA A 108 9.49 13.87 -2.89
C ALA A 108 9.68 15.40 -2.91
N ALA A 109 10.90 15.88 -3.18
CA ALA A 109 11.19 17.31 -3.26
C ALA A 109 10.56 17.98 -4.50
N GLU A 110 10.35 17.23 -5.57
CA GLU A 110 9.80 17.70 -6.85
C GLU A 110 8.26 17.67 -6.87
N HIS A 111 7.64 16.86 -5.99
CA HIS A 111 6.19 16.60 -5.93
C HIS A 111 5.62 16.81 -4.53
N ALA A 112 5.82 18.01 -3.96
CA ALA A 112 5.40 18.35 -2.60
C ALA A 112 3.87 18.28 -2.37
N ASP A 113 3.08 18.55 -3.41
CA ASP A 113 1.62 18.43 -3.42
C ASP A 113 1.20 16.96 -3.28
N GLU A 114 1.85 16.06 -4.00
CA GLU A 114 1.57 14.62 -3.93
C GLU A 114 1.99 14.05 -2.55
N VAL A 115 3.14 14.47 -2.02
CA VAL A 115 3.55 14.13 -0.64
C VAL A 115 2.48 14.55 0.36
N SER A 116 1.96 15.78 0.25
CA SER A 116 0.89 16.29 1.14
C SER A 116 -0.40 15.49 1.01
N ARG A 117 -0.77 15.07 -0.20
CA ARG A 117 -1.92 14.20 -0.46
C ARG A 117 -1.76 12.85 0.23
N MET A 118 -0.59 12.21 0.09
CA MET A 118 -0.30 10.91 0.70
C MET A 118 -0.28 10.98 2.24
N GLN A 119 0.28 12.05 2.80
CA GLN A 119 0.25 12.30 4.25
C GLN A 119 -1.18 12.45 4.78
N SER A 120 -2.05 13.11 4.01
CA SER A 120 -3.47 13.27 4.36
C SER A 120 -4.20 11.92 4.37
N ILE A 121 -3.88 11.02 3.44
CA ILE A 121 -4.40 9.64 3.44
C ILE A 121 -3.98 8.92 4.72
N LEU A 122 -2.68 8.92 5.07
CA LEU A 122 -2.20 8.27 6.30
C LEU A 122 -2.84 8.83 7.56
N LYS A 123 -3.01 10.16 7.63
CA LYS A 123 -3.68 10.82 8.76
C LYS A 123 -5.12 10.36 8.89
N SER A 124 -5.85 10.27 7.79
CA SER A 124 -7.23 9.79 7.76
C SER A 124 -7.34 8.32 8.19
N GLU A 125 -6.44 7.45 7.72
CA GLU A 125 -6.44 6.04 8.09
C GLU A 125 -6.13 5.81 9.58
N ARG A 126 -5.24 6.61 10.17
CA ARG A 126 -4.93 6.55 11.61
C ARG A 126 -6.08 6.99 12.52
N SER A 127 -7.05 7.73 11.99
CA SER A 127 -8.18 8.24 12.77
C SER A 127 -9.41 7.33 12.73
N LYS A 128 -9.36 6.22 12.00
CA LYS A 128 -10.39 5.18 11.96
C LYS A 128 -10.29 4.21 13.13
#